data_820c05b0be328a3d79d0397325c0358d
#
_entry.id   820c05b0be328a3d79d0397325c0358d
#
_cell.length_a   1.000
_cell.length_b   1.000
_cell.length_c   1.000
_cell.angle_alpha   90.00
_cell.angle_beta   90.00
_cell.angle_gamma   90.00
#
_symmetry.space_group_name_H-M   'P 1'
#
loop_
_entity.id
_entity.type
_entity.pdbx_description
1 polymer ?
#
loop_
_entity_poly.entity_id
_entity_poly.type
_entity_poly.pdbx_seq_one_letter_code
_entity_poly.pdbx_strand_id
1 'polypeptide(L)'
;MQNRRDFLKTAAFAALGSGVVINDVFGGESAPKLFNINKSGVNARMKLRFFPYELKLRHVFTVATYSRTTTPDVQVEIEYDGVIGYGEASMPPYLQKELGTMESVLAFLKKVQDIIGQFPDPFQLEDILAYVDKLSPGDAAAKAAVDIALHDLVGKLLRAPWYKIWGLDKEKAPSTTFTIGIDTPDVVREKTKECAEQFNILKVKLGRENDKEMIETIRSVTDLPIAVDANQGWTDKHYAIDMIQWLKEKGIVMIEQPMPK
;
A
#
# COMPACT_ATOMS: atom_id res chain seq x y z
N MET A 1 -1.34 -7.84 31.35
CA MET A 1 -1.32 -8.58 30.07
C MET A 1 -0.24 -7.95 29.21
N GLN A 2 0.80 -8.69 28.90
CA GLN A 2 1.91 -8.22 28.06
C GLN A 2 1.38 -7.97 26.64
N ASN A 3 1.63 -6.80 26.10
CA ASN A 3 1.17 -6.42 24.76
C ASN A 3 1.87 -7.32 23.70
N ARG A 4 1.17 -7.72 22.62
CA ARG A 4 1.74 -8.52 21.53
C ARG A 4 3.05 -7.94 20.94
N ARG A 5 3.17 -6.61 20.93
CA ARG A 5 4.40 -5.91 20.52
C ARG A 5 5.59 -6.23 21.45
N ASP A 6 5.35 -6.27 22.76
CA ASP A 6 6.42 -6.57 23.73
C ASP A 6 6.83 -8.04 23.67
N PHE A 7 5.89 -8.94 23.38
CA PHE A 7 6.19 -10.36 23.14
C PHE A 7 7.08 -10.56 21.91
N LEU A 8 6.79 -9.89 20.80
CA LEU A 8 7.62 -9.98 19.57
C LEU A 8 9.01 -9.37 19.76
N LYS A 9 9.12 -8.27 20.49
CA LYS A 9 10.43 -7.69 20.88
C LYS A 9 11.23 -8.67 21.73
N THR A 10 10.60 -9.30 22.71
CA THR A 10 11.26 -10.27 23.60
C THR A 10 11.67 -11.54 22.85
N ALA A 11 10.83 -12.04 21.94
CA ALA A 11 11.13 -13.22 21.13
C ALA A 11 12.27 -12.97 20.12
N ALA A 12 12.31 -11.77 19.51
CA ALA A 12 13.40 -11.37 18.60
C ALA A 12 14.72 -11.19 19.35
N PHE A 13 14.71 -10.61 20.56
CA PHE A 13 15.91 -10.48 21.41
C PHE A 13 16.44 -11.83 21.93
N ALA A 14 15.56 -12.76 22.26
CA ALA A 14 15.96 -14.09 22.71
C ALA A 14 16.62 -14.91 21.58
N ALA A 15 16.22 -14.69 20.32
CA ALA A 15 16.81 -15.33 19.16
C ALA A 15 18.19 -14.78 18.76
N LEU A 16 18.50 -13.53 19.13
CA LEU A 16 19.74 -12.85 18.76
C LEU A 16 20.82 -12.88 19.85
N GLY A 17 20.47 -13.15 21.11
CA GLY A 17 21.35 -12.98 22.27
C GLY A 17 21.92 -14.24 22.89
N SER A 18 21.45 -15.43 22.58
CA SER A 18 21.91 -16.66 23.20
C SER A 18 22.43 -17.64 22.15
N GLY A 19 23.73 -17.83 22.08
CA GLY A 19 24.37 -18.96 21.40
C GLY A 19 24.12 -20.29 22.14
N VAL A 20 22.87 -20.52 22.58
CA VAL A 20 22.45 -21.77 23.21
C VAL A 20 21.97 -22.70 22.12
N VAL A 21 22.76 -23.69 21.84
CA VAL A 21 22.39 -24.87 21.06
C VAL A 21 21.39 -25.67 21.89
N ILE A 22 20.09 -25.56 21.56
CA ILE A 22 19.06 -26.45 22.12
C ILE A 22 19.06 -27.75 21.28
N ASN A 23 20.03 -28.63 21.55
CA ASN A 23 20.08 -29.92 20.87
C ASN A 23 19.39 -31.08 21.59
N ASP A 24 18.82 -30.88 22.78
CA ASP A 24 18.43 -32.01 23.62
C ASP A 24 16.96 -32.06 24.08
N VAL A 25 15.99 -31.34 23.45
CA VAL A 25 14.60 -31.36 23.92
C VAL A 25 13.63 -32.12 23.00
N PHE A 26 13.96 -32.42 21.76
CA PHE A 26 13.11 -33.19 20.87
C PHE A 26 13.92 -34.29 20.17
N GLY A 27 13.84 -35.48 20.71
CA GLY A 27 14.38 -36.70 20.09
C GLY A 27 13.67 -37.04 18.78
N GLY A 28 14.44 -37.23 17.72
CA GLY A 28 14.05 -37.97 16.53
C GLY A 28 13.55 -37.14 15.34
N GLU A 29 14.30 -37.25 14.25
CA GLU A 29 14.08 -36.80 12.87
C GLU A 29 14.30 -35.29 12.59
N SER A 30 15.40 -35.05 11.88
CA SER A 30 15.85 -33.84 11.18
C SER A 30 15.08 -32.54 11.52
N ALA A 31 15.52 -31.85 12.58
CA ALA A 31 15.15 -30.50 12.80
C ALA A 31 15.39 -29.68 11.51
N PRO A 32 14.41 -28.88 11.04
CA PRO A 32 14.66 -27.97 9.93
C PRO A 32 15.89 -27.15 10.31
N LYS A 33 16.88 -27.08 9.41
CA LYS A 33 18.10 -26.29 9.60
C LYS A 33 17.67 -24.88 10.01
N LEU A 34 17.67 -24.62 11.32
CA LEU A 34 17.46 -23.31 11.89
C LEU A 34 18.43 -22.37 11.19
N PHE A 35 17.87 -21.37 10.54
CA PHE A 35 18.47 -20.24 9.88
C PHE A 35 19.98 -20.14 10.10
N ASN A 36 20.74 -20.65 9.14
CA ASN A 36 22.09 -20.18 8.95
C ASN A 36 21.93 -18.74 8.42
N ILE A 37 21.74 -17.77 9.30
CA ILE A 37 22.12 -16.40 8.98
C ILE A 37 23.63 -16.52 8.82
N ASN A 38 24.06 -16.79 7.59
CA ASN A 38 25.46 -16.72 7.26
C ASN A 38 25.90 -15.38 7.81
N LYS A 39 26.83 -15.41 8.76
CA LYS A 39 27.65 -14.25 9.09
C LYS A 39 28.49 -13.95 7.86
N SER A 40 27.82 -13.51 6.78
CA SER A 40 28.47 -12.89 5.64
C SER A 40 29.05 -11.60 6.15
N GLY A 41 30.35 -11.62 6.26
CA GLY A 41 31.31 -10.52 6.50
C GLY A 41 30.81 -9.29 7.23
N VAL A 42 31.34 -9.11 8.34
CA VAL A 42 31.51 -8.03 9.33
C VAL A 42 31.17 -6.57 8.93
N ASN A 43 30.41 -6.22 7.86
CA ASN A 43 30.05 -4.81 7.54
C ASN A 43 28.95 -4.67 6.48
N ALA A 44 27.95 -5.53 6.42
CA ALA A 44 26.80 -5.25 5.56
C ALA A 44 26.08 -3.99 6.07
N ARG A 45 25.98 -2.96 5.23
CA ARG A 45 25.24 -1.72 5.52
C ARG A 45 24.09 -1.60 4.55
N MET A 46 22.99 -1.06 5.02
CA MET A 46 21.89 -0.72 4.13
C MET A 46 22.31 0.36 3.14
N LYS A 47 21.86 0.22 1.89
CA LYS A 47 22.06 1.20 0.82
C LYS A 47 20.71 1.50 0.21
N LEU A 48 20.38 2.76 0.05
CA LEU A 48 19.16 3.20 -0.62
C LEU A 48 19.51 3.77 -2.00
N ARG A 49 18.73 3.37 -3.00
CA ARG A 49 18.72 3.95 -4.37
C ARG A 49 17.30 4.37 -4.69
N PHE A 50 17.13 5.36 -5.53
CA PHE A 50 15.82 5.80 -5.98
C PHE A 50 15.86 6.28 -7.43
N PHE A 51 14.75 6.03 -8.13
CA PHE A 51 14.64 6.23 -9.57
C PHE A 51 13.31 6.90 -9.89
N PRO A 52 13.30 8.20 -10.27
CA PRO A 52 12.08 8.86 -10.70
C PRO A 52 11.63 8.32 -12.06
N TYR A 53 10.34 8.13 -12.21
CA TYR A 53 9.73 7.73 -13.47
C TYR A 53 8.29 8.23 -13.58
N GLU A 54 7.69 8.06 -14.74
CA GLU A 54 6.30 8.37 -14.99
C GLU A 54 5.53 7.09 -15.29
N LEU A 55 4.64 6.69 -14.39
CA LEU A 55 3.79 5.51 -14.54
C LEU A 55 2.68 5.83 -15.55
N LYS A 56 2.65 5.13 -16.70
CA LYS A 56 1.57 5.21 -17.67
C LYS A 56 0.40 4.34 -17.24
N LEU A 57 -0.78 4.94 -17.15
CA LEU A 57 -2.01 4.22 -16.82
C LEU A 57 -2.54 3.47 -18.05
N ARG A 58 -3.02 2.24 -17.86
CA ARG A 58 -3.65 1.45 -18.93
C ARG A 58 -4.93 2.13 -19.46
N HIS A 59 -5.68 2.80 -18.57
CA HIS A 59 -6.88 3.55 -18.89
C HIS A 59 -6.78 4.95 -18.28
N VAL A 60 -7.43 5.94 -18.90
CA VAL A 60 -7.60 7.24 -18.29
C VAL A 60 -8.28 7.06 -16.92
N PHE A 61 -7.74 7.68 -15.89
CA PHE A 61 -8.30 7.63 -14.55
C PHE A 61 -8.93 8.98 -14.22
N THR A 62 -10.26 9.00 -14.14
CA THR A 62 -11.04 10.19 -13.88
C THR A 62 -11.78 10.07 -12.55
N VAL A 63 -11.66 11.10 -11.72
CA VAL A 63 -12.44 11.34 -10.51
C VAL A 63 -13.26 12.61 -10.67
N ALA A 64 -14.07 12.99 -9.68
CA ALA A 64 -14.94 14.17 -9.77
C ALA A 64 -14.21 15.44 -10.27
N THR A 65 -13.01 15.70 -9.77
CA THR A 65 -12.29 16.97 -9.98
C THR A 65 -11.07 16.87 -10.90
N TYR A 66 -10.64 15.67 -11.29
CA TYR A 66 -9.37 15.47 -11.98
C TYR A 66 -9.36 14.27 -12.91
N SER A 67 -8.59 14.36 -14.02
CA SER A 67 -8.32 13.22 -14.93
C SER A 67 -6.83 13.13 -15.22
N ARG A 68 -6.31 11.91 -15.35
CA ARG A 68 -4.90 11.66 -15.66
C ARG A 68 -4.71 10.41 -16.51
N THR A 69 -3.63 10.40 -17.28
CA THR A 69 -3.14 9.25 -18.07
C THR A 69 -1.82 8.71 -17.54
N THR A 70 -1.16 9.49 -16.69
CA THR A 70 0.12 9.15 -16.05
C THR A 70 0.11 9.51 -14.57
N THR A 71 1.06 8.96 -13.82
CA THR A 71 1.34 9.34 -12.45
C THR A 71 2.84 9.53 -12.28
N PRO A 72 3.31 10.66 -11.73
CA PRO A 72 4.69 10.81 -11.31
C PRO A 72 4.97 9.86 -10.14
N ASP A 73 6.03 9.08 -10.24
CA ASP A 73 6.42 8.07 -9.28
C ASP A 73 7.92 8.03 -9.05
N VAL A 74 8.35 7.53 -7.89
CA VAL A 74 9.75 7.23 -7.61
C VAL A 74 9.85 5.81 -7.05
N GLN A 75 10.53 4.92 -7.78
CA GLN A 75 10.90 3.62 -7.25
C GLN A 75 12.02 3.79 -6.21
N VAL A 76 11.87 3.13 -5.08
CA VAL A 76 12.87 3.07 -4.01
C VAL A 76 13.36 1.64 -3.84
N GLU A 77 14.66 1.48 -3.74
CA GLU A 77 15.34 0.22 -3.45
C GLU A 77 16.18 0.36 -2.19
N ILE A 78 16.01 -0.56 -1.23
CA ILE A 78 16.89 -0.69 -0.08
C ILE A 78 17.57 -2.05 -0.13
N GLU A 79 18.88 -2.03 -0.26
CA GLU A 79 19.72 -3.23 -0.32
C GLU A 79 20.39 -3.49 1.04
N TYR A 80 20.35 -4.75 1.48
CA TYR A 80 21.10 -5.25 2.61
C TYR A 80 21.49 -6.71 2.37
N ASP A 81 22.79 -7.02 2.52
CA ASP A 81 23.35 -8.38 2.34
C ASP A 81 22.93 -9.06 1.02
N GLY A 82 22.93 -8.30 -0.08
CA GLY A 82 22.56 -8.79 -1.41
C GLY A 82 21.06 -8.99 -1.65
N VAL A 83 20.22 -8.69 -0.66
CA VAL A 83 18.75 -8.70 -0.79
C VAL A 83 18.24 -7.29 -1.00
N ILE A 84 17.31 -7.10 -1.94
CA ILE A 84 16.73 -5.79 -2.26
C ILE A 84 15.25 -5.79 -1.88
N GLY A 85 14.86 -4.82 -1.05
CA GLY A 85 13.46 -4.45 -0.82
C GLY A 85 13.05 -3.29 -1.72
N TYR A 86 11.84 -3.33 -2.24
CA TYR A 86 11.26 -2.35 -3.15
C TYR A 86 10.14 -1.56 -2.51
N GLY A 87 10.10 -0.26 -2.79
CA GLY A 87 9.01 0.63 -2.42
C GLY A 87 8.73 1.63 -3.53
N GLU A 88 7.62 2.32 -3.45
CA GLU A 88 7.15 3.27 -4.47
C GLU A 88 6.55 4.52 -3.82
N ALA A 89 7.01 5.70 -4.27
CA ALA A 89 6.45 6.99 -3.90
C ALA A 89 5.56 7.49 -5.03
N SER A 90 4.26 7.26 -4.92
CA SER A 90 3.28 7.70 -5.90
C SER A 90 2.74 9.08 -5.57
N MET A 91 2.79 10.02 -6.53
CA MET A 91 2.44 11.43 -6.32
C MET A 91 1.37 11.91 -7.30
N PRO A 92 0.11 11.42 -7.17
CA PRO A 92 -0.98 11.96 -7.98
C PRO A 92 -1.05 13.49 -7.85
N PRO A 93 -1.09 14.26 -8.95
CA PRO A 93 -0.97 15.72 -8.93
C PRO A 93 -1.97 16.46 -8.04
N TYR A 94 -3.18 15.87 -7.84
CA TYR A 94 -4.21 16.46 -6.98
C TYR A 94 -4.00 16.23 -5.47
N LEU A 95 -2.95 15.49 -5.07
CA LEU A 95 -2.57 15.20 -3.68
C LEU A 95 -1.17 15.71 -3.33
N GLN A 96 -0.56 16.56 -4.15
CA GLN A 96 0.81 17.05 -3.93
C GLN A 96 1.01 17.78 -2.60
N LYS A 97 -0.03 18.42 -2.08
CA LYS A 97 0.04 19.11 -0.79
C LYS A 97 0.33 18.16 0.37
N GLU A 98 -0.23 16.96 0.32
CA GLU A 98 -0.10 15.92 1.35
C GLU A 98 1.07 14.98 1.07
N LEU A 99 1.25 14.61 -0.20
CA LEU A 99 2.20 13.58 -0.61
C LEU A 99 3.60 14.10 -0.92
N GLY A 100 3.71 15.37 -1.26
CA GLY A 100 4.95 15.99 -1.75
C GLY A 100 4.97 16.14 -3.27
N THR A 101 5.88 16.97 -3.74
CA THR A 101 6.21 17.13 -5.17
C THR A 101 7.36 16.21 -5.54
N MET A 102 7.59 15.97 -6.83
CA MET A 102 8.77 15.21 -7.29
C MET A 102 10.07 15.77 -6.68
N GLU A 103 10.23 17.09 -6.67
CA GLU A 103 11.42 17.75 -6.12
C GLU A 103 11.57 17.49 -4.62
N SER A 104 10.50 17.68 -3.82
CA SER A 104 10.55 17.48 -2.36
C SER A 104 10.77 16.02 -2.00
N VAL A 105 10.13 15.08 -2.71
CA VAL A 105 10.29 13.63 -2.54
C VAL A 105 11.74 13.21 -2.82
N LEU A 106 12.34 13.67 -3.93
CA LEU A 106 13.74 13.36 -4.25
C LEU A 106 14.71 13.94 -3.21
N ALA A 107 14.44 15.17 -2.75
CA ALA A 107 15.25 15.80 -1.70
C ALA A 107 15.13 15.04 -0.36
N PHE A 108 13.94 14.56 -0.01
CA PHE A 108 13.72 13.73 1.17
C PHE A 108 14.44 12.38 1.06
N LEU A 109 14.28 11.68 -0.06
CA LEU A 109 14.94 10.38 -0.29
C LEU A 109 16.47 10.51 -0.27
N LYS A 110 17.01 11.64 -0.73
CA LYS A 110 18.45 11.93 -0.61
C LYS A 110 18.89 12.00 0.85
N LYS A 111 18.12 12.64 1.74
CA LYS A 111 18.43 12.67 3.18
C LYS A 111 18.41 11.25 3.76
N VAL A 112 17.42 10.42 3.39
CA VAL A 112 17.37 9.03 3.86
C VAL A 112 18.55 8.22 3.33
N GLN A 113 18.93 8.39 2.07
CA GLN A 113 20.10 7.74 1.46
C GLN A 113 21.38 8.01 2.25
N ASP A 114 21.56 9.24 2.71
CA ASP A 114 22.77 9.67 3.43
C ASP A 114 22.87 9.08 4.85
N ILE A 115 21.73 8.65 5.44
CA ILE A 115 21.71 8.16 6.83
C ILE A 115 21.38 6.68 6.98
N ILE A 116 20.76 6.04 6.01
CA ILE A 116 20.22 4.67 6.16
C ILE A 116 21.31 3.65 6.52
N GLY A 117 22.53 3.85 6.02
CA GLY A 117 23.68 2.99 6.30
C GLY A 117 24.25 3.13 7.71
N GLN A 118 23.73 4.04 8.55
CA GLN A 118 24.13 4.20 9.95
C GLN A 118 23.43 3.18 10.85
N PHE A 119 22.30 2.65 10.42
CA PHE A 119 21.60 1.59 11.14
C PHE A 119 22.31 0.25 10.92
N PRO A 120 22.50 -0.55 11.96
CA PRO A 120 23.29 -1.79 11.90
C PRO A 120 22.64 -2.86 11.02
N ASP A 121 21.30 -2.93 11.02
CA ASP A 121 20.54 -3.89 10.24
C ASP A 121 19.09 -3.39 10.00
N PRO A 122 18.35 -3.96 9.04
CA PRO A 122 16.98 -3.56 8.73
C PRO A 122 15.92 -4.04 9.74
N PHE A 123 16.28 -4.92 10.69
CA PHE A 123 15.32 -5.47 11.67
C PHE A 123 14.94 -4.45 12.76
N GLN A 124 15.69 -3.36 12.89
CA GLN A 124 15.34 -2.20 13.73
C GLN A 124 14.27 -1.33 13.05
N LEU A 125 13.29 -1.96 12.44
CA LEU A 125 12.31 -1.36 11.54
C LEU A 125 11.60 -0.14 12.16
N GLU A 126 11.09 -0.28 13.39
CA GLU A 126 10.38 0.81 14.07
C GLU A 126 11.29 2.02 14.37
N ASP A 127 12.53 1.77 14.78
CA ASP A 127 13.48 2.84 15.09
C ASP A 127 13.93 3.58 13.82
N ILE A 128 14.14 2.84 12.73
CA ILE A 128 14.46 3.40 11.42
C ILE A 128 13.32 4.28 10.94
N LEU A 129 12.09 3.76 10.93
CA LEU A 129 10.91 4.50 10.47
C LEU A 129 10.62 5.71 11.33
N ALA A 130 10.73 5.59 12.67
CA ALA A 130 10.57 6.73 13.58
C ALA A 130 11.64 7.82 13.37
N TYR A 131 12.86 7.44 12.94
CA TYR A 131 13.89 8.40 12.57
C TYR A 131 13.57 9.07 11.24
N VAL A 132 13.19 8.29 10.22
CA VAL A 132 12.79 8.78 8.88
C VAL A 132 11.64 9.78 8.99
N ASP A 133 10.64 9.51 9.81
CA ASP A 133 9.50 10.40 10.00
C ASP A 133 9.88 11.79 10.54
N LYS A 134 10.95 11.86 11.33
CA LYS A 134 11.45 13.10 11.96
C LYS A 134 12.34 13.94 11.03
N LEU A 135 12.79 13.41 9.88
CA LEU A 135 13.70 14.12 8.97
C LEU A 135 13.10 15.40 8.40
N SER A 136 11.82 15.41 8.11
CA SER A 136 11.05 16.59 7.78
C SER A 136 9.54 16.35 7.91
N PRO A 137 8.72 17.39 8.14
CA PRO A 137 7.28 17.29 8.02
C PRO A 137 6.88 17.10 6.54
N GLY A 138 5.73 16.46 6.28
CA GLY A 138 5.25 16.23 4.92
C GLY A 138 5.94 15.07 4.20
N ASP A 139 6.01 15.15 2.88
CA ASP A 139 6.62 14.14 1.98
C ASP A 139 6.12 12.71 2.25
N ALA A 140 4.82 12.55 2.47
CA ALA A 140 4.22 11.29 2.88
C ALA A 140 4.45 10.17 1.85
N ALA A 141 4.52 10.50 0.55
CA ALA A 141 4.83 9.53 -0.49
C ALA A 141 6.24 8.95 -0.34
N ALA A 142 7.24 9.80 -0.05
CA ALA A 142 8.62 9.34 0.16
C ALA A 142 8.75 8.47 1.43
N LYS A 143 8.07 8.87 2.51
CA LYS A 143 8.05 8.09 3.77
C LYS A 143 7.41 6.72 3.55
N ALA A 144 6.27 6.67 2.85
CA ALA A 144 5.62 5.41 2.49
C ALA A 144 6.53 4.52 1.64
N ALA A 145 7.24 5.07 0.67
CA ALA A 145 8.17 4.31 -0.17
C ALA A 145 9.30 3.66 0.65
N VAL A 146 9.88 4.39 1.61
CA VAL A 146 10.91 3.86 2.51
C VAL A 146 10.35 2.77 3.42
N ASP A 147 9.15 2.99 3.97
CA ASP A 147 8.44 2.02 4.82
C ASP A 147 8.16 0.72 4.06
N ILE A 148 7.57 0.81 2.87
CA ILE A 148 7.29 -0.34 2.01
C ILE A 148 8.58 -1.09 1.65
N ALA A 149 9.65 -0.37 1.25
CA ALA A 149 10.91 -0.99 0.89
C ALA A 149 11.57 -1.73 2.07
N LEU A 150 11.51 -1.17 3.27
CA LEU A 150 12.02 -1.83 4.48
C LEU A 150 11.21 -3.06 4.85
N HIS A 151 9.90 -2.99 4.79
CA HIS A 151 9.03 -4.15 5.04
C HIS A 151 9.26 -5.26 4.01
N ASP A 152 9.36 -4.92 2.72
CA ASP A 152 9.66 -5.89 1.67
C ASP A 152 11.03 -6.55 1.88
N LEU A 153 12.05 -5.75 2.22
CA LEU A 153 13.38 -6.25 2.55
C LEU A 153 13.37 -7.24 3.72
N VAL A 154 12.76 -6.84 4.83
CA VAL A 154 12.68 -7.68 6.04
C VAL A 154 11.89 -8.96 5.79
N GLY A 155 10.76 -8.88 5.08
CA GLY A 155 9.98 -10.05 4.69
C GLY A 155 10.79 -11.04 3.84
N LYS A 156 11.58 -10.55 2.89
CA LYS A 156 12.50 -11.35 2.05
C LYS A 156 13.62 -11.98 2.87
N LEU A 157 14.26 -11.22 3.75
CA LEU A 157 15.30 -11.73 4.65
C LEU A 157 14.76 -12.83 5.58
N LEU A 158 13.55 -12.67 6.11
CA LEU A 158 12.86 -13.67 6.93
C LEU A 158 12.28 -14.84 6.10
N ARG A 159 12.24 -14.72 4.77
CA ARG A 159 11.59 -15.67 3.85
C ARG A 159 10.15 -15.97 4.23
N ALA A 160 9.44 -14.98 4.72
CA ALA A 160 8.06 -15.09 5.16
C ALA A 160 7.25 -13.85 4.78
N PRO A 161 6.03 -14.01 4.26
CA PRO A 161 5.15 -12.88 4.02
C PRO A 161 4.63 -12.31 5.34
N TRP A 162 4.40 -11.00 5.36
CA TRP A 162 4.02 -10.25 6.56
C TRP A 162 2.76 -10.78 7.26
N TYR A 163 1.77 -11.26 6.51
CA TYR A 163 0.57 -11.82 7.14
C TYR A 163 0.91 -13.01 8.05
N LYS A 164 1.90 -13.84 7.68
CA LYS A 164 2.39 -14.95 8.52
C LYS A 164 3.19 -14.44 9.72
N ILE A 165 4.07 -13.43 9.50
CA ILE A 165 4.86 -12.82 10.56
C ILE A 165 3.93 -12.22 11.64
N TRP A 166 2.82 -11.61 11.22
CA TRP A 166 1.82 -11.03 12.13
C TRP A 166 0.79 -12.05 12.65
N GLY A 167 0.86 -13.32 12.23
CA GLY A 167 -0.08 -14.35 12.62
C GLY A 167 -1.51 -14.12 12.11
N LEU A 168 -1.64 -13.52 10.93
CA LEU A 168 -2.92 -13.24 10.28
C LEU A 168 -3.34 -14.41 9.39
N ASP A 169 -4.64 -14.64 9.30
CA ASP A 169 -5.24 -15.60 8.40
C ASP A 169 -5.61 -14.90 7.08
N LYS A 170 -4.96 -15.26 5.98
CA LYS A 170 -5.19 -14.66 4.66
C LYS A 170 -6.60 -14.92 4.14
N GLU A 171 -7.26 -16.01 4.56
CA GLU A 171 -8.63 -16.34 4.13
C GLU A 171 -9.68 -15.41 4.75
N LYS A 172 -9.30 -14.64 5.79
CA LYS A 172 -10.13 -13.61 6.40
C LYS A 172 -9.89 -12.21 5.82
N ALA A 173 -9.00 -12.09 4.85
CA ALA A 173 -8.78 -10.81 4.17
C ALA A 173 -10.04 -10.40 3.38
N PRO A 174 -10.47 -9.13 3.45
CA PRO A 174 -11.53 -8.63 2.58
C PRO A 174 -11.11 -8.70 1.12
N SER A 175 -12.08 -8.84 0.22
CA SER A 175 -11.82 -8.77 -1.21
C SER A 175 -11.31 -7.38 -1.60
N THR A 176 -10.31 -7.34 -2.47
CA THR A 176 -9.88 -6.08 -3.08
C THR A 176 -10.93 -5.59 -4.08
N THR A 177 -11.02 -4.27 -4.24
CA THR A 177 -11.90 -3.64 -5.24
C THR A 177 -11.12 -3.32 -6.51
N PHE A 178 -11.81 -3.36 -7.68
CA PHE A 178 -11.31 -2.72 -8.89
C PHE A 178 -12.00 -1.38 -9.09
N THR A 179 -11.25 -0.33 -9.41
CA THR A 179 -11.81 1.02 -9.55
C THR A 179 -12.15 1.34 -10.99
N ILE A 180 -13.43 1.64 -11.24
CA ILE A 180 -13.93 2.18 -12.51
C ILE A 180 -13.99 3.70 -12.36
N GLY A 181 -13.17 4.41 -13.14
CA GLY A 181 -13.19 5.88 -13.24
C GLY A 181 -14.40 6.39 -14.00
N ILE A 182 -14.69 7.69 -13.85
CA ILE A 182 -15.77 8.36 -14.61
C ILE A 182 -15.40 8.38 -16.09
N ASP A 183 -16.30 7.90 -16.94
CA ASP A 183 -16.09 7.80 -18.38
C ASP A 183 -17.44 7.76 -19.13
N THR A 184 -17.40 7.60 -20.46
CA THR A 184 -18.58 7.36 -21.28
C THR A 184 -19.18 5.98 -21.04
N PRO A 185 -20.49 5.77 -21.25
CA PRO A 185 -21.15 4.48 -21.03
C PRO A 185 -20.47 3.30 -21.73
N ASP A 186 -19.99 3.50 -22.95
CA ASP A 186 -19.34 2.42 -23.71
C ASP A 186 -18.02 1.99 -23.08
N VAL A 187 -17.19 2.95 -22.68
CA VAL A 187 -15.91 2.69 -21.97
C VAL A 187 -16.19 2.04 -20.61
N VAL A 188 -17.18 2.53 -19.86
CA VAL A 188 -17.58 1.96 -18.56
C VAL A 188 -18.05 0.51 -18.74
N ARG A 189 -18.86 0.23 -19.76
CA ARG A 189 -19.34 -1.13 -20.05
C ARG A 189 -18.20 -2.09 -20.33
N GLU A 190 -17.24 -1.70 -21.17
CA GLU A 190 -16.09 -2.56 -21.49
C GLU A 190 -15.18 -2.78 -20.29
N LYS A 191 -14.85 -1.73 -19.53
CA LYS A 191 -14.09 -1.87 -18.28
C LYS A 191 -14.80 -2.78 -17.27
N THR A 192 -16.13 -2.69 -17.17
CA THR A 192 -16.92 -3.54 -16.28
C THR A 192 -16.83 -5.01 -16.69
N LYS A 193 -16.94 -5.32 -17.99
CA LYS A 193 -16.78 -6.69 -18.50
C LYS A 193 -15.40 -7.25 -18.21
N GLU A 194 -14.35 -6.46 -18.45
CA GLU A 194 -12.95 -6.87 -18.20
C GLU A 194 -12.69 -7.24 -16.73
N CYS A 195 -13.29 -6.52 -15.78
CA CYS A 195 -13.00 -6.70 -14.36
C CYS A 195 -14.02 -7.57 -13.60
N ALA A 196 -15.25 -7.71 -14.09
CA ALA A 196 -16.30 -8.44 -13.37
C ALA A 196 -16.00 -9.92 -13.12
N GLU A 197 -15.20 -10.56 -13.98
CA GLU A 197 -14.77 -11.95 -13.80
C GLU A 197 -13.59 -12.12 -12.85
N GLN A 198 -12.86 -11.03 -12.56
CA GLN A 198 -11.61 -11.06 -11.80
C GLN A 198 -11.76 -10.54 -10.37
N PHE A 199 -12.78 -9.73 -10.10
CA PHE A 199 -12.97 -9.05 -8.82
C PHE A 199 -14.35 -9.37 -8.24
N ASN A 200 -14.42 -9.44 -6.91
CA ASN A 200 -15.65 -9.74 -6.18
C ASN A 200 -16.45 -8.48 -5.80
N ILE A 201 -15.87 -7.32 -5.95
CA ILE A 201 -16.48 -6.03 -5.64
C ILE A 201 -15.86 -4.94 -6.53
N LEU A 202 -16.66 -4.02 -7.01
CA LEU A 202 -16.23 -2.88 -7.82
C LEU A 202 -16.26 -1.60 -6.99
N LYS A 203 -15.27 -0.72 -7.18
CA LYS A 203 -15.31 0.67 -6.69
C LYS A 203 -15.58 1.59 -7.88
N VAL A 204 -16.60 2.44 -7.79
CA VAL A 204 -17.02 3.32 -8.89
C VAL A 204 -16.84 4.77 -8.50
N LYS A 205 -16.13 5.54 -9.31
CA LYS A 205 -15.98 6.97 -9.12
C LYS A 205 -17.21 7.71 -9.64
N LEU A 206 -17.77 8.57 -8.79
CA LEU A 206 -18.93 9.43 -9.04
C LEU A 206 -18.58 10.88 -8.72
N GLY A 207 -19.59 11.77 -8.73
CA GLY A 207 -19.45 13.19 -8.39
C GLY A 207 -19.54 14.10 -9.60
N ARG A 208 -20.13 13.63 -10.70
CA ARG A 208 -20.44 14.40 -11.91
C ARG A 208 -21.90 14.20 -12.34
N GLU A 209 -22.28 14.90 -13.40
CA GLU A 209 -23.68 14.90 -13.90
C GLU A 209 -24.15 13.51 -14.40
N ASN A 210 -23.21 12.65 -14.83
CA ASN A 210 -23.51 11.32 -15.38
C ASN A 210 -23.50 10.18 -14.33
N ASP A 211 -23.57 10.47 -13.04
CA ASP A 211 -23.49 9.49 -11.96
C ASP A 211 -24.51 8.35 -12.07
N LYS A 212 -25.76 8.69 -12.37
CA LYS A 212 -26.82 7.70 -12.53
C LYS A 212 -26.59 6.80 -13.74
N GLU A 213 -26.20 7.38 -14.85
CA GLU A 213 -25.89 6.66 -16.09
C GLU A 213 -24.72 5.70 -15.89
N MET A 214 -23.68 6.10 -15.13
CA MET A 214 -22.56 5.25 -14.74
C MET A 214 -23.04 3.98 -14.02
N ILE A 215 -23.85 4.15 -12.98
CA ILE A 215 -24.36 3.02 -12.19
C ILE A 215 -25.30 2.12 -13.01
N GLU A 216 -26.19 2.69 -13.80
CA GLU A 216 -27.11 1.93 -14.65
C GLU A 216 -26.35 1.15 -15.73
N THR A 217 -25.31 1.75 -16.31
CA THR A 217 -24.44 1.06 -17.28
C THR A 217 -23.74 -0.14 -16.62
N ILE A 218 -23.16 0.03 -15.43
CA ILE A 218 -22.48 -1.07 -14.72
C ILE A 218 -23.50 -2.17 -14.35
N ARG A 219 -24.68 -1.81 -13.84
CA ARG A 219 -25.75 -2.75 -13.48
C ARG A 219 -26.30 -3.51 -14.68
N SER A 220 -26.21 -2.96 -15.90
CA SER A 220 -26.57 -3.69 -17.12
C SER A 220 -25.59 -4.83 -17.45
N VAL A 221 -24.41 -4.86 -16.81
CA VAL A 221 -23.35 -5.84 -17.06
C VAL A 221 -23.19 -6.83 -15.92
N THR A 222 -23.33 -6.38 -14.65
CA THR A 222 -23.00 -7.21 -13.47
C THR A 222 -23.87 -6.88 -12.26
N ASP A 223 -24.15 -7.91 -11.43
CA ASP A 223 -24.78 -7.79 -10.12
C ASP A 223 -23.76 -7.78 -8.96
N LEU A 224 -22.46 -7.69 -9.23
CA LEU A 224 -21.43 -7.61 -8.20
C LEU A 224 -21.70 -6.48 -7.21
N PRO A 225 -21.33 -6.62 -5.93
CA PRO A 225 -21.36 -5.52 -4.98
C PRO A 225 -20.58 -4.31 -5.51
N ILE A 226 -21.13 -3.12 -5.32
CA ILE A 226 -20.50 -1.86 -5.74
C ILE A 226 -20.35 -0.96 -4.53
N ALA A 227 -19.11 -0.47 -4.31
CA ALA A 227 -18.82 0.70 -3.49
C ALA A 227 -18.68 1.92 -4.40
N VAL A 228 -19.19 3.07 -3.98
CA VAL A 228 -19.03 4.32 -4.75
C VAL A 228 -18.20 5.33 -3.98
N ASP A 229 -17.48 6.18 -4.71
CA ASP A 229 -16.68 7.28 -4.14
C ASP A 229 -16.94 8.53 -4.99
N ALA A 230 -17.66 9.48 -4.40
CA ALA A 230 -18.00 10.74 -5.07
C ALA A 230 -16.86 11.78 -5.01
N ASN A 231 -15.79 11.51 -4.31
CA ASN A 231 -14.63 12.42 -4.16
C ASN A 231 -15.02 13.89 -3.88
N GLN A 232 -15.98 14.07 -2.97
CA GLN A 232 -16.50 15.39 -2.57
C GLN A 232 -17.25 16.13 -3.70
N GLY A 233 -17.71 15.43 -4.73
CA GLY A 233 -18.30 16.03 -5.93
C GLY A 233 -19.73 16.54 -5.75
N TRP A 234 -20.49 16.08 -4.74
CA TRP A 234 -21.86 16.53 -4.50
C TRP A 234 -21.88 17.70 -3.53
N THR A 235 -22.06 18.90 -4.06
CA THR A 235 -22.00 20.14 -3.24
C THR A 235 -23.34 20.52 -2.61
N ASP A 236 -24.46 20.02 -3.14
CA ASP A 236 -25.80 20.24 -2.58
C ASP A 236 -26.20 19.09 -1.65
N LYS A 237 -26.60 19.41 -0.41
CA LYS A 237 -26.96 18.43 0.61
C LYS A 237 -28.23 17.62 0.25
N HIS A 238 -29.23 18.27 -0.35
CA HIS A 238 -30.47 17.58 -0.71
C HIS A 238 -30.25 16.62 -1.86
N TYR A 239 -29.51 17.08 -2.87
CA TYR A 239 -29.03 16.20 -3.96
C TYR A 239 -28.26 15.00 -3.44
N ALA A 240 -27.31 15.20 -2.51
CA ALA A 240 -26.55 14.11 -1.94
C ALA A 240 -27.42 13.10 -1.20
N ILE A 241 -28.43 13.55 -0.43
CA ILE A 241 -29.39 12.68 0.26
C ILE A 241 -30.21 11.86 -0.76
N ASP A 242 -30.74 12.49 -1.79
CA ASP A 242 -31.53 11.84 -2.83
C ASP A 242 -30.68 10.81 -3.59
N MET A 243 -29.44 11.15 -3.92
CA MET A 243 -28.50 10.22 -4.56
C MET A 243 -28.17 9.02 -3.66
N ILE A 244 -27.95 9.22 -2.36
CA ILE A 244 -27.71 8.14 -1.41
C ILE A 244 -28.90 7.17 -1.35
N GLN A 245 -30.12 7.70 -1.32
CA GLN A 245 -31.34 6.87 -1.32
C GLN A 245 -31.46 6.08 -2.62
N TRP A 246 -31.28 6.74 -3.76
CA TRP A 246 -31.33 6.08 -5.06
C TRP A 246 -30.26 5.00 -5.20
N LEU A 247 -29.01 5.27 -4.75
CA LEU A 247 -27.92 4.30 -4.77
C LEU A 247 -28.20 3.08 -3.88
N LYS A 248 -28.85 3.29 -2.72
CA LYS A 248 -29.31 2.18 -1.88
C LYS A 248 -30.28 1.25 -2.62
N GLU A 249 -31.23 1.81 -3.40
CA GLU A 249 -32.16 1.03 -4.23
C GLU A 249 -31.44 0.27 -5.34
N LYS A 250 -30.29 0.76 -5.81
CA LYS A 250 -29.41 0.08 -6.80
C LYS A 250 -28.47 -0.95 -6.17
N GLY A 251 -28.59 -1.25 -4.86
CA GLY A 251 -27.77 -2.24 -4.18
C GLY A 251 -26.30 -1.81 -3.97
N ILE A 252 -26.06 -0.51 -3.80
CA ILE A 252 -24.72 0.01 -3.45
C ILE A 252 -24.45 -0.27 -1.98
N VAL A 253 -23.28 -0.86 -1.68
CA VAL A 253 -22.91 -1.32 -0.33
C VAL A 253 -22.16 -0.29 0.50
N MET A 254 -21.52 0.68 -0.13
CA MET A 254 -20.76 1.74 0.54
C MET A 254 -20.72 3.01 -0.30
N ILE A 255 -20.76 4.16 0.36
CA ILE A 255 -20.61 5.49 -0.25
C ILE A 255 -19.51 6.24 0.49
N GLU A 256 -18.47 6.63 -0.25
CA GLU A 256 -17.30 7.36 0.25
C GLU A 256 -17.36 8.82 -0.19
N GLN A 257 -17.01 9.72 0.73
CA GLN A 257 -16.85 11.17 0.50
C GLN A 257 -17.93 11.80 -0.42
N PRO A 258 -19.21 11.74 -0.06
CA PRO A 258 -20.27 12.28 -0.91
C PRO A 258 -20.15 13.80 -1.06
N MET A 259 -19.77 14.52 0.01
CA MET A 259 -19.76 15.98 0.08
C MET A 259 -18.37 16.54 0.46
N PRO A 260 -18.11 17.82 0.18
CA PRO A 260 -16.93 18.52 0.69
C PRO A 260 -16.80 18.44 2.22
N LYS A 261 -15.53 18.56 2.69
CA LYS A 261 -15.18 18.59 4.13
C LYS A 261 -15.68 19.88 4.78
#